data_b398262b79912809ab86fc39b1bb60a5
#
_entry.id   b398262b79912809ab86fc39b1bb60a5
#
_cell.length_a   1.000
_cell.length_b   1.000
_cell.length_c   1.000
_cell.angle_alpha   90.00
_cell.angle_beta   90.00
_cell.angle_gamma   90.00
#
_symmetry.space_group_name_H-M   'P 1'
#
loop_
_entity.id
_entity.type
_entity.pdbx_description
1 polymer ?
#
loop_
_entity_poly.entity_id
_entity_poly.type
_entity_poly.pdbx_seq_one_letter_code
_entity_poly.pdbx_strand_id
1 'polypeptide(L)'
;MAQPNVHGRFVWQELNVQDTAAAAAFYSKVVGWHTQVPPGMPDYTMFTAGGAGVGGLQKLSGNARPHWLPYLGAQDVDETATAAVRLGGKLLRAPFDLPTGGRIAVLSDPQGATFGIHHSNQPGPAPADPKQQGQFSWQELATTDYEAAFKFYGELFGWKVMDRMTMGPSNVYLIFGWDGQQQGGIYKPSKPGMATQWLPYATVTDIEATVATVAKAGGQIVHGPVPVPGGGRIAQLLDAGGALFAVHSFPSAAPASAAPKPAAKPAPAAPPAKPAAAKPPAATPAAAPKPAVVQPAAKRAAPRKAAPKKPAAKKSAAGKMVAKKAAPKKPAKNKAKAKAKAKAKPKAKPKAKAKPKAKARVSKRPAARRASAKRRPASAARRKK
;
A
#
# COMPACT_ATOMS: atom_id res chain seq x y z
N MET A 1 11.75 -5.51 28.24
CA MET A 1 11.62 -4.25 27.49
C MET A 1 10.17 -4.15 27.04
N ALA A 2 9.55 -2.97 27.14
CA ALA A 2 8.19 -2.75 26.64
C ALA A 2 8.20 -2.95 25.11
N GLN A 3 7.18 -3.66 24.59
CA GLN A 3 6.96 -3.80 23.16
C GLN A 3 6.80 -2.41 22.52
N PRO A 4 7.42 -2.13 21.36
CA PRO A 4 7.17 -0.87 20.68
C PRO A 4 5.69 -0.75 20.37
N ASN A 5 5.12 0.44 20.62
CA ASN A 5 3.73 0.70 20.28
C ASN A 5 3.55 0.66 18.76
N VAL A 6 2.94 -0.42 18.27
CA VAL A 6 2.67 -0.62 16.84
C VAL A 6 1.25 -0.22 16.45
N HIS A 7 0.45 0.31 17.39
CA HIS A 7 -0.94 0.68 17.11
C HIS A 7 -1.02 1.72 15.99
N GLY A 8 -1.80 1.39 14.97
CA GLY A 8 -1.97 2.23 13.78
C GLY A 8 -0.80 2.24 12.79
N ARG A 9 0.27 1.48 13.03
CA ARG A 9 1.37 1.33 12.08
C ARG A 9 1.05 0.22 11.07
N PHE A 10 1.48 0.38 9.82
CA PHE A 10 1.43 -0.71 8.85
C PHE A 10 2.48 -1.75 9.24
N VAL A 11 2.01 -2.92 9.65
CA VAL A 11 2.87 -3.99 10.17
C VAL A 11 3.04 -5.16 9.22
N TRP A 12 2.14 -5.30 8.24
CA TRP A 12 2.17 -6.36 7.25
C TRP A 12 1.46 -5.95 5.97
N GLN A 13 1.87 -6.55 4.85
CA GLN A 13 1.21 -6.42 3.55
C GLN A 13 0.93 -7.83 3.02
N GLU A 14 -0.28 -8.16 2.65
CA GLU A 14 -0.64 -9.46 2.16
C GLU A 14 -1.17 -9.40 0.73
N LEU A 15 -0.53 -10.11 -0.18
CA LEU A 15 -0.96 -10.26 -1.55
C LEU A 15 -1.89 -11.47 -1.66
N ASN A 16 -3.10 -11.22 -2.11
CA ASN A 16 -4.12 -12.23 -2.34
C ASN A 16 -4.31 -12.44 -3.84
N VAL A 17 -3.97 -13.63 -4.38
CA VAL A 17 -3.96 -13.94 -5.81
C VAL A 17 -4.45 -15.35 -6.09
N GLN A 18 -4.84 -15.63 -7.33
CA GLN A 18 -5.27 -16.98 -7.74
C GLN A 18 -4.07 -17.94 -7.90
N ASP A 19 -2.98 -17.47 -8.48
CA ASP A 19 -1.74 -18.23 -8.72
C ASP A 19 -0.58 -17.65 -7.91
N THR A 20 -0.33 -18.27 -6.76
CA THR A 20 0.74 -17.85 -5.84
C THR A 20 2.13 -18.10 -6.40
N ALA A 21 2.32 -19.16 -7.20
CA ALA A 21 3.62 -19.47 -7.79
C ALA A 21 4.01 -18.44 -8.86
N ALA A 22 3.07 -18.08 -9.73
CA ALA A 22 3.28 -17.03 -10.73
C ALA A 22 3.56 -15.67 -10.07
N ALA A 23 2.81 -15.32 -9.02
CA ALA A 23 3.02 -14.08 -8.28
C ALA A 23 4.40 -14.07 -7.59
N ALA A 24 4.81 -15.14 -6.92
CA ALA A 24 6.13 -15.27 -6.32
C ALA A 24 7.25 -15.04 -7.34
N ALA A 25 7.16 -15.69 -8.51
CA ALA A 25 8.13 -15.53 -9.59
C ALA A 25 8.15 -14.10 -10.16
N PHE A 26 6.99 -13.45 -10.25
CA PHE A 26 6.87 -12.06 -10.70
C PHE A 26 7.57 -11.10 -9.74
N TYR A 27 7.21 -11.11 -8.46
CA TYR A 27 7.76 -10.18 -7.47
C TYR A 27 9.24 -10.43 -7.17
N SER A 28 9.70 -11.68 -7.29
CA SER A 28 11.14 -11.99 -7.23
C SER A 28 11.95 -11.28 -8.32
N LYS A 29 11.41 -11.21 -9.56
CA LYS A 29 12.07 -10.54 -10.68
C LYS A 29 11.94 -9.01 -10.60
N VAL A 30 10.77 -8.51 -10.18
CA VAL A 30 10.42 -7.08 -10.25
C VAL A 30 10.92 -6.30 -9.06
N VAL A 31 10.76 -6.83 -7.83
CA VAL A 31 11.12 -6.15 -6.59
C VAL A 31 12.38 -6.75 -5.95
N GLY A 32 12.74 -7.98 -6.33
CA GLY A 32 13.88 -8.69 -5.75
C GLY A 32 13.53 -9.44 -4.45
N TRP A 33 12.25 -9.71 -4.19
CA TRP A 33 11.84 -10.47 -3.01
C TRP A 33 12.18 -11.95 -3.15
N HIS A 34 12.56 -12.55 -2.04
CA HIS A 34 12.63 -14.01 -1.90
C HIS A 34 11.36 -14.53 -1.23
N THR A 35 11.14 -15.83 -1.31
CA THR A 35 9.99 -16.48 -0.67
C THR A 35 10.44 -17.48 0.38
N GLN A 36 9.66 -17.56 1.46
CA GLN A 36 9.87 -18.52 2.55
C GLN A 36 8.51 -19.01 3.04
N VAL A 37 8.41 -20.29 3.38
CA VAL A 37 7.23 -20.86 4.04
C VAL A 37 7.46 -20.79 5.56
N PRO A 38 6.63 -20.04 6.32
CA PRO A 38 6.79 -19.97 7.76
C PRO A 38 6.51 -21.33 8.43
N PRO A 39 7.21 -21.68 9.51
CA PRO A 39 6.91 -22.87 10.27
C PRO A 39 5.44 -22.91 10.73
N GLY A 40 4.79 -24.06 10.57
CA GLY A 40 3.38 -24.23 10.96
C GLY A 40 2.33 -23.65 10.00
N MET A 41 2.74 -23.04 8.87
CA MET A 41 1.84 -22.47 7.86
C MET A 41 2.17 -22.95 6.43
N PRO A 42 1.97 -24.23 6.11
CA PRO A 42 2.39 -24.81 4.82
C PRO A 42 1.70 -24.19 3.61
N ASP A 43 0.50 -23.66 3.79
CA ASP A 43 -0.30 -23.02 2.73
C ASP A 43 -0.08 -21.51 2.60
N TYR A 44 0.88 -20.96 3.35
CA TYR A 44 1.21 -19.55 3.35
C TYR A 44 2.64 -19.32 2.91
N THR A 45 2.84 -18.35 2.02
CA THR A 45 4.17 -17.95 1.57
C THR A 45 4.48 -16.56 2.09
N MET A 46 5.65 -16.36 2.65
CA MET A 46 6.14 -15.06 3.10
C MET A 46 7.13 -14.50 2.09
N PHE A 47 6.97 -13.23 1.72
CA PHE A 47 7.99 -12.46 1.02
C PHE A 47 9.03 -11.94 2.00
N THR A 48 10.31 -12.02 1.61
CA THR A 48 11.43 -11.52 2.41
C THR A 48 12.31 -10.58 1.60
N ALA A 49 12.85 -9.54 2.27
CA ALA A 49 13.86 -8.63 1.74
C ALA A 49 14.95 -8.48 2.79
N GLY A 50 16.23 -8.65 2.38
CA GLY A 50 17.35 -8.61 3.34
C GLY A 50 17.27 -9.66 4.46
N GLY A 51 16.55 -10.77 4.24
CA GLY A 51 16.35 -11.82 5.24
C GLY A 51 15.20 -11.58 6.21
N ALA A 52 14.57 -10.40 6.21
CA ALA A 52 13.39 -10.09 7.02
C ALA A 52 12.10 -10.29 6.24
N GLY A 53 11.03 -10.72 6.91
CA GLY A 53 9.69 -10.80 6.33
C GLY A 53 9.14 -9.40 6.05
N VAL A 54 8.66 -9.16 4.83
CA VAL A 54 8.09 -7.89 4.41
C VAL A 54 6.60 -7.98 4.08
N GLY A 55 6.11 -9.16 3.73
CA GLY A 55 4.71 -9.37 3.37
C GLY A 55 4.38 -10.84 3.18
N GLY A 56 3.12 -11.12 2.91
CA GLY A 56 2.61 -12.46 2.68
C GLY A 56 2.00 -12.62 1.31
N LEU A 57 1.86 -13.87 0.91
CA LEU A 57 1.27 -14.29 -0.34
C LEU A 57 0.30 -15.42 -0.04
N GLN A 58 -0.97 -15.18 -0.31
CA GLN A 58 -2.04 -16.12 -0.04
C GLN A 58 -2.89 -16.38 -1.29
N LYS A 59 -3.35 -17.64 -1.41
CA LYS A 59 -4.28 -18.00 -2.47
C LYS A 59 -5.67 -17.46 -2.18
N LEU A 60 -6.23 -16.72 -3.15
CA LEU A 60 -7.61 -16.22 -3.10
C LEU A 60 -8.61 -17.37 -3.09
N SER A 61 -9.66 -17.20 -2.29
CA SER A 61 -10.84 -18.05 -2.34
C SER A 61 -11.89 -17.43 -3.28
N GLY A 62 -12.52 -18.28 -4.09
CA GLY A 62 -13.60 -17.86 -5.00
C GLY A 62 -13.14 -16.95 -6.14
N ASN A 63 -14.03 -16.04 -6.59
CA ASN A 63 -13.82 -15.18 -7.77
C ASN A 63 -13.42 -13.74 -7.39
N ALA A 64 -12.83 -13.52 -6.20
CA ALA A 64 -12.34 -12.22 -5.82
C ALA A 64 -11.20 -11.77 -6.75
N ARG A 65 -11.08 -10.45 -6.95
CA ARG A 65 -9.98 -9.89 -7.74
C ARG A 65 -8.69 -9.92 -6.95
N PRO A 66 -7.55 -10.16 -7.59
CA PRO A 66 -6.24 -10.04 -6.96
C PRO A 66 -6.05 -8.66 -6.34
N HIS A 67 -5.51 -8.61 -5.11
CA HIS A 67 -5.33 -7.35 -4.37
C HIS A 67 -4.30 -7.49 -3.26
N TRP A 68 -3.74 -6.36 -2.88
CA TRP A 68 -2.97 -6.20 -1.67
C TRP A 68 -3.86 -5.80 -0.50
N LEU A 69 -3.65 -6.39 0.66
CA LEU A 69 -4.34 -6.14 1.92
C LEU A 69 -3.32 -5.67 2.95
N PRO A 70 -3.35 -4.38 3.35
CA PRO A 70 -2.49 -3.90 4.43
C PRO A 70 -3.05 -4.33 5.79
N TYR A 71 -2.16 -4.65 6.72
CA TYR A 71 -2.49 -4.87 8.12
C TYR A 71 -1.91 -3.77 8.99
N LEU A 72 -2.75 -3.22 9.83
CA LEU A 72 -2.42 -2.21 10.82
C LEU A 72 -2.27 -2.86 12.19
N GLY A 73 -1.25 -2.48 12.92
CA GLY A 73 -1.06 -2.93 14.29
C GLY A 73 -2.20 -2.49 15.20
N ALA A 74 -2.65 -3.38 16.08
CA ALA A 74 -3.65 -3.11 17.09
C ALA A 74 -3.11 -3.55 18.45
N GLN A 75 -3.40 -2.80 19.53
CA GLN A 75 -3.10 -3.24 20.88
C GLN A 75 -4.03 -4.37 21.31
N ASP A 76 -5.31 -4.26 20.95
CA ASP A 76 -6.34 -5.26 21.10
C ASP A 76 -7.16 -5.32 19.81
N VAL A 77 -7.23 -6.52 19.20
CA VAL A 77 -7.91 -6.72 17.92
C VAL A 77 -9.43 -6.68 18.09
N ASP A 78 -9.96 -7.22 19.18
CA ASP A 78 -11.40 -7.27 19.43
C ASP A 78 -11.95 -5.88 19.74
N GLU A 79 -11.26 -5.11 20.58
CA GLU A 79 -11.61 -3.72 20.88
C GLU A 79 -11.50 -2.84 19.64
N THR A 80 -10.41 -2.97 18.87
CA THR A 80 -10.19 -2.19 17.64
C THR A 80 -11.23 -2.51 16.58
N ALA A 81 -11.59 -3.79 16.40
CA ALA A 81 -12.65 -4.20 15.48
C ALA A 81 -14.01 -3.63 15.90
N THR A 82 -14.33 -3.67 17.19
CA THR A 82 -15.55 -3.08 17.76
C THR A 82 -15.59 -1.57 17.54
N ALA A 83 -14.47 -0.88 17.79
CA ALA A 83 -14.35 0.56 17.55
C ALA A 83 -14.52 0.92 16.06
N ALA A 84 -13.92 0.16 15.16
CA ALA A 84 -14.06 0.37 13.73
C ALA A 84 -15.52 0.26 13.25
N VAL A 85 -16.24 -0.75 13.73
CA VAL A 85 -17.67 -0.90 13.43
C VAL A 85 -18.51 0.27 13.97
N ARG A 86 -18.22 0.74 15.19
CA ARG A 86 -18.87 1.91 15.78
C ARG A 86 -18.62 3.19 14.97
N LEU A 87 -17.47 3.31 14.33
CA LEU A 87 -17.08 4.42 13.44
C LEU A 87 -17.65 4.28 12.01
N GLY A 88 -18.48 3.26 11.75
CA GLY A 88 -19.13 3.05 10.45
C GLY A 88 -18.42 2.09 9.51
N GLY A 89 -17.32 1.48 9.92
CA GLY A 89 -16.66 0.39 9.21
C GLY A 89 -17.47 -0.91 9.26
N LYS A 90 -17.03 -1.92 8.51
CA LYS A 90 -17.69 -3.24 8.50
C LYS A 90 -16.68 -4.32 8.87
N LEU A 91 -17.11 -5.28 9.67
CA LEU A 91 -16.35 -6.49 9.96
C LEU A 91 -16.55 -7.49 8.81
N LEU A 92 -15.47 -7.78 8.07
CA LEU A 92 -15.46 -8.72 6.94
C LEU A 92 -15.05 -10.12 7.38
N ARG A 93 -14.08 -10.21 8.31
CA ARG A 93 -13.67 -11.43 8.98
C ARG A 93 -13.50 -11.16 10.47
N ALA A 94 -14.23 -11.93 11.28
CA ALA A 94 -14.17 -11.79 12.74
C ALA A 94 -12.76 -12.05 13.28
N PRO A 95 -12.41 -11.49 14.45
CA PRO A 95 -11.14 -11.77 15.11
C PRO A 95 -10.87 -13.26 15.27
N PHE A 96 -9.68 -13.71 14.91
CA PHE A 96 -9.22 -15.09 15.10
C PHE A 96 -7.72 -15.15 15.33
N ASP A 97 -7.28 -16.21 16.00
CA ASP A 97 -5.90 -16.41 16.36
C ASP A 97 -5.12 -17.10 15.23
N LEU A 98 -3.88 -16.65 15.02
CA LEU A 98 -2.96 -17.25 14.04
C LEU A 98 -2.19 -18.41 14.67
N PRO A 99 -1.87 -19.48 13.90
CA PRO A 99 -1.05 -20.59 14.39
C PRO A 99 0.35 -20.16 14.85
N THR A 100 0.88 -19.09 14.31
CA THR A 100 2.19 -18.50 14.66
C THR A 100 2.17 -17.66 15.93
N GLY A 101 1.02 -17.51 16.57
CA GLY A 101 0.79 -16.60 17.67
C GLY A 101 0.45 -15.19 17.17
N GLY A 102 -0.53 -14.60 17.80
CA GLY A 102 -1.10 -13.31 17.41
C GLY A 102 -2.55 -13.47 16.98
N ARG A 103 -3.20 -12.34 16.78
CA ARG A 103 -4.64 -12.24 16.48
C ARG A 103 -4.86 -11.26 15.36
N ILE A 104 -5.75 -11.58 14.43
CA ILE A 104 -6.10 -10.71 13.30
C ILE A 104 -7.60 -10.60 13.11
N ALA A 105 -8.04 -9.53 12.46
CA ALA A 105 -9.37 -9.38 11.87
C ALA A 105 -9.27 -8.64 10.53
N VAL A 106 -10.26 -8.78 9.68
CA VAL A 106 -10.34 -8.03 8.41
C VAL A 106 -11.60 -7.18 8.42
N LEU A 107 -11.43 -5.91 8.06
CA LEU A 107 -12.47 -4.89 8.07
C LEU A 107 -12.51 -4.13 6.74
N SER A 108 -13.56 -3.36 6.54
CA SER A 108 -13.53 -2.24 5.61
C SER A 108 -13.84 -0.93 6.33
N ASP A 109 -13.28 0.16 5.82
CA ASP A 109 -13.66 1.50 6.24
C ASP A 109 -15.08 1.86 5.73
N PRO A 110 -15.66 3.01 6.14
CA PRO A 110 -16.99 3.43 5.69
C PRO A 110 -17.11 3.63 4.17
N GLN A 111 -16.00 3.89 3.46
CA GLN A 111 -15.95 4.08 2.01
C GLN A 111 -15.71 2.76 1.25
N GLY A 112 -15.41 1.67 1.97
CA GLY A 112 -15.23 0.33 1.42
C GLY A 112 -13.79 -0.12 1.19
N ALA A 113 -12.77 0.65 1.62
CA ALA A 113 -11.39 0.18 1.60
C ALA A 113 -11.19 -0.94 2.61
N THR A 114 -10.66 -2.07 2.15
CA THR A 114 -10.40 -3.22 3.00
C THR A 114 -9.02 -3.10 3.65
N PHE A 115 -8.94 -3.42 4.93
CA PHE A 115 -7.70 -3.49 5.70
C PHE A 115 -7.80 -4.56 6.78
N GLY A 116 -6.66 -5.11 7.16
CA GLY A 116 -6.54 -5.99 8.31
C GLY A 116 -6.08 -5.22 9.56
N ILE A 117 -6.37 -5.78 10.73
CA ILE A 117 -5.74 -5.40 11.98
C ILE A 117 -5.03 -6.61 12.57
N HIS A 118 -3.89 -6.38 13.21
CA HIS A 118 -3.02 -7.43 13.70
C HIS A 118 -2.43 -7.08 15.06
N HIS A 119 -2.50 -8.04 15.98
CA HIS A 119 -1.73 -8.06 17.22
C HIS A 119 -0.78 -9.24 17.18
N SER A 120 0.49 -9.02 17.49
CA SER A 120 1.48 -10.08 17.62
C SER A 120 1.81 -10.31 19.08
N ASN A 121 1.82 -11.58 19.51
CA ASN A 121 2.30 -11.98 20.83
C ASN A 121 3.84 -12.04 20.89
N GLN A 122 4.52 -11.89 19.74
CA GLN A 122 5.97 -11.90 19.62
C GLN A 122 6.50 -10.49 19.35
N PRO A 123 7.69 -10.15 19.82
CA PRO A 123 8.36 -8.93 19.40
C PRO A 123 8.53 -8.94 17.88
N GLY A 124 8.03 -7.92 17.21
CA GLY A 124 8.30 -7.71 15.80
C GLY A 124 9.79 -7.43 15.54
N PRO A 125 10.28 -7.64 14.32
CA PRO A 125 11.60 -7.17 13.94
C PRO A 125 11.69 -5.65 14.11
N ALA A 126 12.90 -5.14 14.33
CA ALA A 126 13.12 -3.70 14.32
C ALA A 126 12.62 -3.12 12.98
N PRO A 127 12.01 -1.93 12.99
CA PRO A 127 11.58 -1.27 11.75
C PRO A 127 12.76 -1.16 10.79
N ALA A 128 12.59 -1.71 9.58
CA ALA A 128 13.58 -1.57 8.53
C ALA A 128 13.53 -0.14 7.96
N ASP A 129 14.66 0.32 7.39
CA ASP A 129 14.68 1.59 6.66
C ASP A 129 13.78 1.45 5.41
N PRO A 130 12.72 2.25 5.28
CA PRO A 130 11.81 2.18 4.14
C PRO A 130 12.48 2.51 2.80
N LYS A 131 13.69 3.08 2.80
CA LYS A 131 14.48 3.34 1.60
C LYS A 131 15.27 2.13 1.10
N GLN A 132 15.35 1.07 1.90
CA GLN A 132 16.01 -0.16 1.46
C GLN A 132 15.19 -0.89 0.41
N GLN A 133 15.90 -1.51 -0.54
CA GLN A 133 15.31 -2.34 -1.59
C GLN A 133 14.35 -3.38 -1.00
N GLY A 134 13.15 -3.42 -1.55
CA GLY A 134 12.11 -4.38 -1.17
C GLY A 134 11.34 -4.04 0.11
N GLN A 135 11.64 -2.94 0.80
CA GLN A 135 10.81 -2.46 1.91
C GLN A 135 9.61 -1.65 1.40
N PHE A 136 8.55 -1.58 2.19
CA PHE A 136 7.43 -0.69 1.86
C PHE A 136 7.69 0.71 2.40
N SER A 137 7.63 1.70 1.50
CA SER A 137 8.00 3.08 1.80
C SER A 137 6.83 4.04 1.90
N TRP A 138 5.66 3.66 1.39
CA TRP A 138 4.48 4.51 1.35
C TRP A 138 3.21 3.69 1.27
N GLN A 139 2.11 4.24 1.81
CA GLN A 139 0.78 3.64 1.74
C GLN A 139 -0.20 4.67 1.20
N GLU A 140 -0.89 4.34 0.13
CA GLU A 140 -1.80 5.28 -0.51
C GLU A 140 -3.23 4.77 -0.48
N LEU A 141 -4.18 5.59 -0.04
CA LEU A 141 -5.60 5.28 -0.07
C LEU A 141 -6.30 6.10 -1.15
N ALA A 142 -6.76 5.43 -2.19
CA ALA A 142 -7.74 5.98 -3.11
C ALA A 142 -9.15 5.77 -2.52
N THR A 143 -9.92 6.84 -2.34
CA THR A 143 -11.25 6.77 -1.69
C THR A 143 -12.23 7.78 -2.26
N THR A 144 -13.52 7.54 -2.08
CA THR A 144 -14.57 8.45 -2.54
C THR A 144 -14.66 9.74 -1.73
N ASP A 145 -14.21 9.68 -0.46
CA ASP A 145 -14.23 10.82 0.48
C ASP A 145 -12.98 10.74 1.37
N TYR A 146 -11.95 11.53 1.04
CA TYR A 146 -10.66 11.51 1.74
C TYR A 146 -10.72 12.11 3.15
N GLU A 147 -11.64 13.06 3.40
CA GLU A 147 -11.78 13.66 4.73
C GLU A 147 -12.48 12.71 5.69
N ALA A 148 -13.58 12.07 5.25
CA ALA A 148 -14.27 11.08 6.04
C ALA A 148 -13.40 9.84 6.29
N ALA A 149 -12.62 9.40 5.29
CA ALA A 149 -11.66 8.30 5.47
C ALA A 149 -10.57 8.68 6.48
N PHE A 150 -9.97 9.87 6.36
CA PHE A 150 -8.96 10.33 7.32
C PHE A 150 -9.53 10.45 8.74
N LYS A 151 -10.77 10.96 8.89
CA LYS A 151 -11.44 11.04 10.19
C LYS A 151 -11.58 9.65 10.82
N PHE A 152 -12.01 8.65 10.04
CA PHE A 152 -12.13 7.26 10.49
C PHE A 152 -10.79 6.70 11.01
N TYR A 153 -9.74 6.76 10.21
CA TYR A 153 -8.43 6.25 10.61
C TYR A 153 -7.77 7.09 11.72
N GLY A 154 -8.00 8.40 11.72
CA GLY A 154 -7.53 9.31 12.78
C GLY A 154 -8.15 9.00 14.14
N GLU A 155 -9.46 8.71 14.19
CA GLU A 155 -10.15 8.31 15.42
C GLU A 155 -9.79 6.89 15.86
N LEU A 156 -9.60 5.98 14.89
CA LEU A 156 -9.30 4.57 15.21
C LEU A 156 -7.85 4.35 15.63
N PHE A 157 -6.89 5.04 14.99
CA PHE A 157 -5.45 4.79 15.12
C PHE A 157 -4.62 6.00 15.59
N GLY A 158 -5.25 7.13 15.76
CA GLY A 158 -4.55 8.34 16.21
C GLY A 158 -3.72 9.04 15.13
N TRP A 159 -3.95 8.75 13.84
CA TRP A 159 -3.22 9.38 12.75
C TRP A 159 -3.39 10.90 12.73
N LYS A 160 -2.37 11.60 12.30
CA LYS A 160 -2.32 13.05 12.19
C LYS A 160 -2.15 13.49 10.74
N VAL A 161 -2.74 14.65 10.41
CA VAL A 161 -2.42 15.32 9.15
C VAL A 161 -1.00 15.85 9.25
N MET A 162 -0.16 15.44 8.31
CA MET A 162 1.23 15.90 8.21
C MET A 162 1.37 16.99 7.17
N ASP A 163 0.58 16.91 6.07
CA ASP A 163 0.59 17.91 5.01
C ASP A 163 -0.67 17.77 4.12
N ARG A 164 -0.94 18.78 3.29
CA ARG A 164 -2.00 18.78 2.28
C ARG A 164 -1.44 19.35 0.98
N MET A 165 -1.36 18.50 -0.04
CA MET A 165 -0.89 18.90 -1.36
C MET A 165 -2.07 19.11 -2.31
N THR A 166 -2.06 20.19 -3.08
CA THR A 166 -3.07 20.41 -4.13
C THR A 166 -2.67 19.63 -5.38
N MET A 167 -3.57 18.74 -5.83
CA MET A 167 -3.40 17.92 -7.04
C MET A 167 -4.35 18.41 -8.16
N GLY A 168 -4.32 19.72 -8.45
CA GLY A 168 -5.23 20.37 -9.39
C GLY A 168 -6.36 21.15 -8.71
N PRO A 169 -7.27 21.78 -9.47
CA PRO A 169 -8.20 22.81 -8.96
C PRO A 169 -9.15 22.39 -7.84
N SER A 170 -9.43 21.09 -7.71
CA SER A 170 -10.43 20.60 -6.74
C SER A 170 -10.00 19.28 -6.08
N ASN A 171 -8.72 18.94 -6.14
CA ASN A 171 -8.25 17.66 -5.59
C ASN A 171 -7.13 17.87 -4.59
N VAL A 172 -7.28 17.27 -3.42
CA VAL A 172 -6.32 17.32 -2.32
C VAL A 172 -5.74 15.93 -2.12
N TYR A 173 -4.43 15.88 -1.96
CA TYR A 173 -3.70 14.72 -1.48
C TYR A 173 -3.34 14.99 -0.01
N LEU A 174 -4.04 14.33 0.90
CA LEU A 174 -3.82 14.46 2.33
C LEU A 174 -2.71 13.52 2.75
N ILE A 175 -1.60 14.04 3.25
CA ILE A 175 -0.51 13.24 3.81
C ILE A 175 -0.78 13.01 5.29
N PHE A 176 -0.80 11.75 5.69
CA PHE A 176 -0.96 11.34 7.08
C PHE A 176 0.32 10.74 7.64
N GLY A 177 0.37 10.68 8.96
CA GLY A 177 1.48 10.07 9.66
C GLY A 177 1.28 10.03 11.18
N TRP A 178 2.33 9.63 11.85
CA TRP A 178 2.45 9.58 13.32
C TRP A 178 3.89 9.84 13.72
N ASP A 179 4.10 10.22 14.98
CA ASP A 179 5.42 10.48 15.57
C ASP A 179 6.27 11.47 14.72
N GLY A 180 5.60 12.46 14.07
CA GLY A 180 6.26 13.45 13.24
C GLY A 180 6.75 12.93 11.86
N GLN A 181 6.43 11.69 11.49
CA GLN A 181 6.84 11.09 10.23
C GLN A 181 5.66 10.83 9.30
N GLN A 182 5.84 11.18 8.02
CA GLN A 182 4.89 10.88 6.96
C GLN A 182 4.89 9.38 6.66
N GLN A 183 3.70 8.80 6.47
CA GLN A 183 3.54 7.37 6.25
C GLN A 183 2.76 7.04 4.98
N GLY A 184 1.93 7.97 4.52
CA GLY A 184 1.09 7.72 3.38
C GLY A 184 0.25 8.92 2.97
N GLY A 185 -0.56 8.70 1.94
CA GLY A 185 -1.48 9.69 1.42
C GLY A 185 -2.89 9.17 1.24
N ILE A 186 -3.86 10.05 1.36
CA ILE A 186 -5.28 9.76 1.12
C ILE A 186 -5.79 10.77 0.11
N TYR A 187 -6.45 10.31 -0.94
CA TYR A 187 -6.97 11.19 -1.98
C TYR A 187 -8.25 10.65 -2.62
N LYS A 188 -8.96 11.55 -3.29
CA LYS A 188 -10.11 11.20 -4.13
C LYS A 188 -9.64 11.09 -5.58
N PRO A 189 -9.78 9.92 -6.24
CA PRO A 189 -9.42 9.78 -7.64
C PRO A 189 -10.23 10.72 -8.54
N SER A 190 -9.55 11.36 -9.50
CA SER A 190 -10.22 12.22 -10.49
C SER A 190 -11.06 11.44 -11.51
N LYS A 191 -10.72 10.18 -11.75
CA LYS A 191 -11.48 9.31 -12.66
C LYS A 191 -12.61 8.62 -11.91
N PRO A 192 -13.87 8.78 -12.34
CA PRO A 192 -15.00 8.03 -11.76
C PRO A 192 -14.81 6.52 -11.91
N GLY A 193 -15.31 5.75 -10.93
CA GLY A 193 -15.32 4.28 -10.99
C GLY A 193 -14.01 3.59 -10.57
N MET A 194 -13.01 4.34 -10.13
CA MET A 194 -11.88 3.70 -9.45
C MET A 194 -12.33 3.11 -8.11
N ALA A 195 -11.85 1.90 -7.83
CA ALA A 195 -12.16 1.23 -6.58
C ALA A 195 -11.55 1.98 -5.39
N THR A 196 -12.28 2.03 -4.29
CA THR A 196 -11.73 2.44 -3.00
C THR A 196 -10.80 1.33 -2.50
N GLN A 197 -9.50 1.63 -2.38
CA GLN A 197 -8.50 0.61 -2.03
C GLN A 197 -7.20 1.24 -1.52
N TRP A 198 -6.48 0.45 -0.74
CA TRP A 198 -5.10 0.71 -0.35
C TRP A 198 -4.14 0.26 -1.44
N LEU A 199 -3.06 1.01 -1.61
CA LEU A 199 -1.99 0.75 -2.57
C LEU A 199 -0.64 0.86 -1.85
N PRO A 200 0.08 -0.26 -1.65
CA PRO A 200 1.41 -0.24 -1.07
C PRO A 200 2.47 0.10 -2.12
N TYR A 201 3.50 0.83 -1.70
CA TYR A 201 4.65 1.20 -2.52
C TYR A 201 5.89 0.45 -2.05
N ALA A 202 6.39 -0.45 -2.85
CA ALA A 202 7.64 -1.16 -2.60
C ALA A 202 8.84 -0.34 -3.10
N THR A 203 9.88 -0.24 -2.30
CA THR A 203 11.12 0.46 -2.68
C THR A 203 11.93 -0.36 -3.67
N VAL A 204 12.36 0.29 -4.73
CA VAL A 204 13.27 -0.25 -5.74
C VAL A 204 14.44 0.70 -5.96
N THR A 205 15.61 0.18 -6.32
CA THR A 205 16.81 0.99 -6.55
C THR A 205 16.77 1.72 -7.89
N ASP A 206 16.24 1.05 -8.93
CA ASP A 206 16.14 1.58 -10.29
C ASP A 206 14.72 1.38 -10.82
N ILE A 207 13.96 2.47 -10.89
CA ILE A 207 12.56 2.41 -11.31
C ILE A 207 12.40 2.14 -12.80
N GLU A 208 13.32 2.61 -13.64
CA GLU A 208 13.25 2.39 -15.10
C GLU A 208 13.51 0.92 -15.44
N ALA A 209 14.54 0.33 -14.84
CA ALA A 209 14.83 -1.09 -14.97
C ALA A 209 13.68 -1.95 -14.42
N THR A 210 13.06 -1.52 -13.30
CA THR A 210 11.92 -2.20 -12.69
C THR A 210 10.71 -2.18 -13.62
N VAL A 211 10.34 -1.03 -14.16
CA VAL A 211 9.20 -0.89 -15.08
C VAL A 211 9.41 -1.70 -16.36
N ALA A 212 10.64 -1.70 -16.92
CA ALA A 212 10.99 -2.55 -18.05
C ALA A 212 10.86 -4.05 -17.74
N THR A 213 11.20 -4.44 -16.49
CA THR A 213 11.06 -5.83 -16.00
C THR A 213 9.58 -6.22 -15.83
N VAL A 214 8.74 -5.32 -15.31
CA VAL A 214 7.29 -5.54 -15.19
C VAL A 214 6.66 -5.91 -16.54
N ALA A 215 6.94 -5.14 -17.57
CA ALA A 215 6.41 -5.40 -18.91
C ALA A 215 6.86 -6.77 -19.47
N LYS A 216 8.14 -7.15 -19.25
CA LYS A 216 8.68 -8.46 -19.66
C LYS A 216 8.12 -9.62 -18.85
N ALA A 217 7.71 -9.36 -17.60
CA ALA A 217 7.14 -10.36 -16.70
C ALA A 217 5.62 -10.52 -16.85
N GLY A 218 4.99 -9.86 -17.81
CA GLY A 218 3.53 -9.96 -18.08
C GLY A 218 2.68 -9.00 -17.25
N GLY A 219 3.28 -8.07 -16.51
CA GLY A 219 2.58 -7.00 -15.83
C GLY A 219 2.30 -5.80 -16.73
N GLN A 220 1.64 -4.79 -16.18
CA GLN A 220 1.26 -3.58 -16.92
C GLN A 220 1.64 -2.32 -16.13
N ILE A 221 1.98 -1.25 -16.89
CA ILE A 221 2.22 0.07 -16.31
C ILE A 221 0.89 0.83 -16.32
N VAL A 222 0.41 1.23 -15.15
CA VAL A 222 -0.84 2.00 -14.98
C VAL A 222 -0.56 3.50 -14.98
N HIS A 223 0.53 3.90 -14.29
CA HIS A 223 0.95 5.28 -14.18
C HIS A 223 2.45 5.40 -13.91
N GLY A 224 3.08 6.43 -14.45
CA GLY A 224 4.50 6.71 -14.24
C GLY A 224 5.43 5.94 -15.20
N PRO A 225 6.74 5.96 -14.91
CA PRO A 225 7.44 6.60 -13.79
C PRO A 225 7.33 8.14 -13.80
N VAL A 226 6.96 8.73 -12.65
CA VAL A 226 6.87 10.19 -12.49
C VAL A 226 7.62 10.64 -11.24
N PRO A 227 8.18 11.86 -11.23
CA PRO A 227 8.80 12.41 -10.05
C PRO A 227 7.77 12.75 -8.97
N VAL A 228 8.18 12.63 -7.70
CA VAL A 228 7.41 13.05 -6.54
C VAL A 228 8.22 14.04 -5.69
N PRO A 229 7.57 14.84 -4.83
CA PRO A 229 8.27 15.69 -3.88
C PRO A 229 9.31 14.91 -3.07
N GLY A 230 10.47 15.53 -2.81
CA GLY A 230 11.59 14.85 -2.17
C GLY A 230 12.57 14.19 -3.14
N GLY A 231 12.35 14.32 -4.47
CA GLY A 231 13.27 13.88 -5.51
C GLY A 231 13.20 12.41 -5.88
N GLY A 232 12.32 11.65 -5.26
CA GLY A 232 12.03 10.27 -5.63
C GLY A 232 11.17 10.17 -6.90
N ARG A 233 10.96 8.93 -7.37
CA ARG A 233 10.05 8.63 -8.48
C ARG A 233 9.17 7.44 -8.14
N ILE A 234 7.95 7.45 -8.66
CA ILE A 234 6.98 6.38 -8.43
C ILE A 234 6.40 5.85 -9.73
N ALA A 235 5.99 4.58 -9.71
CA ALA A 235 5.14 4.01 -10.76
C ALA A 235 4.07 3.12 -10.12
N GLN A 236 2.84 3.17 -10.68
CA GLN A 236 1.74 2.28 -10.32
C GLN A 236 1.60 1.23 -11.40
N LEU A 237 1.49 -0.01 -11.00
CA LEU A 237 1.68 -1.18 -11.84
C LEU A 237 0.61 -2.24 -11.53
N LEU A 238 0.26 -3.04 -12.53
CA LEU A 238 -0.45 -4.31 -12.30
C LEU A 238 0.56 -5.45 -12.41
N ASP A 239 0.48 -6.39 -11.50
CA ASP A 239 1.22 -7.65 -11.66
C ASP A 239 0.58 -8.53 -12.76
N ALA A 240 1.22 -9.65 -13.07
CA ALA A 240 0.72 -10.58 -14.09
C ALA A 240 -0.65 -11.20 -13.75
N GLY A 241 -1.04 -11.21 -12.48
CA GLY A 241 -2.33 -11.67 -11.98
C GLY A 241 -3.40 -10.58 -11.94
N GLY A 242 -3.02 -9.31 -12.15
CA GLY A 242 -3.91 -8.15 -12.12
C GLY A 242 -4.02 -7.46 -10.76
N ALA A 243 -3.16 -7.76 -9.78
CA ALA A 243 -3.09 -7.00 -8.54
C ALA A 243 -2.38 -5.67 -8.75
N LEU A 244 -3.00 -4.59 -8.29
CA LEU A 244 -2.43 -3.24 -8.33
C LEU A 244 -1.41 -3.09 -7.20
N PHE A 245 -0.20 -2.64 -7.53
CA PHE A 245 0.85 -2.27 -6.59
C PHE A 245 1.64 -1.08 -7.12
N ALA A 246 2.50 -0.51 -6.31
CA ALA A 246 3.35 0.57 -6.75
C ALA A 246 4.81 0.33 -6.36
N VAL A 247 5.70 1.01 -7.07
CA VAL A 247 7.13 1.05 -6.75
C VAL A 247 7.58 2.48 -6.54
N HIS A 248 8.55 2.64 -5.66
CA HIS A 248 9.14 3.93 -5.29
C HIS A 248 10.66 3.82 -5.34
N SER A 249 11.33 4.70 -6.07
CA SER A 249 12.77 4.86 -6.00
C SER A 249 13.12 6.19 -5.35
N PHE A 250 14.04 6.16 -4.41
CA PHE A 250 14.59 7.36 -3.80
C PHE A 250 15.73 7.90 -4.65
N PRO A 251 16.06 9.22 -4.54
CA PRO A 251 17.25 9.74 -5.17
C PRO A 251 18.44 8.89 -4.71
N SER A 252 19.19 8.35 -5.66
CA SER A 252 20.51 7.79 -5.35
C SER A 252 21.31 8.92 -4.72
N ALA A 253 21.94 8.68 -3.56
CA ALA A 253 23.03 9.55 -3.14
C ALA A 253 23.99 9.56 -4.33
N ALA A 254 24.04 10.67 -5.07
CA ALA A 254 25.01 10.79 -6.15
C ALA A 254 26.35 10.39 -5.54
N PRO A 255 27.13 9.51 -6.20
CA PRO A 255 28.52 9.32 -5.79
C PRO A 255 29.06 10.75 -5.71
N ALA A 256 29.59 11.14 -4.52
CA ALA A 256 30.06 12.49 -4.28
C ALA A 256 30.80 12.92 -5.55
N SER A 257 30.22 13.82 -6.32
CA SER A 257 30.74 14.24 -7.60
C SER A 257 32.18 14.62 -7.31
N ALA A 258 33.12 13.91 -7.92
CA ALA A 258 34.51 14.28 -7.85
C ALA A 258 34.54 15.79 -8.09
N ALA A 259 34.99 16.53 -7.10
CA ALA A 259 35.02 17.98 -7.14
C ALA A 259 35.55 18.39 -8.52
N PRO A 260 34.91 19.33 -9.24
CA PRO A 260 35.38 19.68 -10.56
C PRO A 260 36.82 20.06 -10.44
N LYS A 261 37.66 19.28 -11.15
CA LYS A 261 39.11 19.52 -11.24
C LYS A 261 39.24 21.00 -11.58
N PRO A 262 40.02 21.80 -10.82
CA PRO A 262 40.15 23.20 -11.10
C PRO A 262 40.45 23.39 -12.59
N ALA A 263 39.64 24.19 -13.28
CA ALA A 263 39.84 24.51 -14.67
C ALA A 263 41.30 25.00 -14.85
N ALA A 264 42.04 24.32 -15.69
CA ALA A 264 43.38 24.74 -16.03
C ALA A 264 43.31 26.19 -16.52
N LYS A 265 44.14 27.04 -15.90
CA LYS A 265 44.29 28.45 -16.26
C LYS A 265 44.48 28.53 -17.78
N PRO A 266 43.71 29.37 -18.50
CA PRO A 266 43.90 29.48 -19.95
C PRO A 266 45.32 29.97 -20.24
N ALA A 267 45.99 29.26 -21.16
CA ALA A 267 47.30 29.66 -21.69
C ALA A 267 47.16 31.04 -22.37
N PRO A 268 48.21 31.87 -22.32
CA PRO A 268 48.21 33.19 -22.93
C PRO A 268 47.95 33.06 -24.45
N ALA A 269 47.08 33.93 -24.98
CA ALA A 269 46.73 33.98 -26.38
C ALA A 269 47.97 34.31 -27.23
N ALA A 270 48.21 33.55 -28.27
CA ALA A 270 49.19 33.81 -29.31
C ALA A 270 48.81 35.08 -30.12
N PRO A 271 49.77 35.90 -30.58
CA PRO A 271 49.48 37.12 -31.32
C PRO A 271 48.85 36.86 -32.71
N PRO A 272 48.04 37.81 -33.23
CA PRO A 272 47.28 37.60 -34.46
C PRO A 272 48.17 37.48 -35.69
N ALA A 273 47.90 36.47 -36.50
CA ALA A 273 48.55 36.29 -37.81
C ALA A 273 47.95 37.29 -38.84
N LYS A 274 48.87 37.84 -39.65
CA LYS A 274 48.60 38.77 -40.74
C LYS A 274 47.62 38.22 -41.78
N PRO A 275 46.77 39.00 -42.37
CA PRO A 275 45.81 38.54 -43.37
C PRO A 275 46.50 38.19 -44.70
N ALA A 276 46.24 37.01 -45.25
CA ALA A 276 46.64 36.56 -46.57
C ALA A 276 45.52 36.93 -47.58
N ALA A 277 45.94 37.37 -48.75
CA ALA A 277 45.19 37.91 -49.83
C ALA A 277 44.13 36.97 -50.41
N ALA A 278 42.98 37.56 -50.76
CA ALA A 278 41.86 36.93 -51.40
C ALA A 278 42.18 36.44 -52.84
N LYS A 279 41.72 35.22 -53.13
CA LYS A 279 41.68 34.67 -54.50
C LYS A 279 40.23 34.68 -55.03
N PRO A 280 39.99 34.97 -56.30
CA PRO A 280 38.64 35.23 -56.80
C PRO A 280 37.80 33.96 -56.98
N PRO A 281 36.45 34.07 -57.05
CA PRO A 281 35.54 32.99 -57.01
C PRO A 281 35.48 32.19 -58.34
N ALA A 282 35.46 30.87 -58.27
CA ALA A 282 35.23 29.97 -59.39
C ALA A 282 33.69 29.75 -59.57
N ALA A 283 33.31 29.65 -60.85
CA ALA A 283 31.99 29.63 -61.39
C ALA A 283 31.11 28.45 -60.88
N THR A 284 29.84 28.76 -60.71
CA THR A 284 28.75 27.83 -60.37
C THR A 284 28.38 26.96 -61.59
N PRO A 285 28.25 25.63 -61.51
CA PRO A 285 27.57 24.85 -62.51
C PRO A 285 26.05 24.82 -62.27
N ALA A 286 25.32 24.90 -63.38
CA ALA A 286 23.86 24.96 -63.47
C ALA A 286 23.10 23.80 -62.84
N ALA A 287 21.91 24.13 -62.33
CA ALA A 287 20.94 23.23 -61.75
C ALA A 287 20.38 22.23 -62.77
N ALA A 288 20.35 20.96 -62.42
CA ALA A 288 19.59 19.93 -63.09
C ALA A 288 18.12 19.94 -62.66
N PRO A 289 17.15 19.63 -63.55
CA PRO A 289 15.73 19.79 -63.26
C PRO A 289 15.16 18.66 -62.38
N LYS A 290 14.25 19.05 -61.49
CA LYS A 290 13.45 18.15 -60.65
C LYS A 290 12.56 17.24 -61.50
N PRO A 291 12.40 15.95 -61.14
CA PRO A 291 11.39 15.11 -61.78
C PRO A 291 9.99 15.46 -61.24
N ALA A 292 9.05 15.45 -62.17
CA ALA A 292 7.63 15.74 -61.99
C ALA A 292 6.93 14.74 -61.06
N VAL A 293 6.10 15.27 -60.16
CA VAL A 293 5.17 14.51 -59.34
C VAL A 293 4.06 13.98 -60.23
N VAL A 294 4.00 12.66 -60.41
CA VAL A 294 2.88 11.96 -61.02
C VAL A 294 1.84 11.68 -59.97
N GLN A 295 0.69 12.33 -60.08
CA GLN A 295 -0.52 11.98 -59.30
C GLN A 295 -1.11 10.67 -59.88
N PRO A 296 -1.48 9.67 -59.10
CA PRO A 296 -2.28 8.57 -59.60
C PRO A 296 -3.76 8.95 -59.57
N ALA A 297 -4.39 8.67 -60.72
CA ALA A 297 -5.78 8.91 -61.03
C ALA A 297 -6.77 8.19 -60.10
N ALA A 298 -7.88 8.86 -59.87
CA ALA A 298 -9.06 8.34 -59.22
C ALA A 298 -9.59 7.07 -59.91
N LYS A 299 -9.69 5.96 -59.20
CA LYS A 299 -10.45 4.77 -59.62
C LYS A 299 -11.79 4.71 -58.89
N ARG A 300 -12.79 4.80 -59.76
CA ARG A 300 -14.20 4.40 -59.70
C ARG A 300 -14.63 3.52 -58.50
N ALA A 301 -15.75 3.93 -57.94
CA ALA A 301 -16.60 3.18 -57.03
C ALA A 301 -17.03 1.81 -57.61
N ALA A 302 -16.92 0.78 -56.77
CA ALA A 302 -17.52 -0.53 -56.99
C ALA A 302 -18.66 -0.76 -55.99
N PRO A 303 -19.66 -1.60 -56.30
CA PRO A 303 -21.00 -1.49 -55.77
C PRO A 303 -21.19 -2.09 -54.37
N ARG A 304 -22.12 -1.48 -53.63
CA ARG A 304 -22.66 -1.99 -52.35
C ARG A 304 -23.17 -3.42 -52.48
N LYS A 305 -22.63 -4.34 -51.70
CA LYS A 305 -23.26 -5.64 -51.40
C LYS A 305 -24.21 -5.51 -50.22
N ALA A 306 -25.42 -6.02 -50.47
CA ALA A 306 -26.56 -6.03 -49.59
C ALA A 306 -26.34 -6.85 -48.30
N ALA A 307 -26.97 -6.40 -47.23
CA ALA A 307 -27.05 -7.08 -45.95
C ALA A 307 -27.83 -8.41 -46.04
N PRO A 308 -27.46 -9.45 -45.27
CA PRO A 308 -28.25 -10.67 -45.21
C PRO A 308 -29.47 -10.48 -44.31
N LYS A 309 -30.64 -10.88 -44.83
CA LYS A 309 -31.94 -10.93 -44.18
C LYS A 309 -31.96 -11.99 -43.07
N LYS A 310 -32.59 -11.64 -41.94
CA LYS A 310 -33.03 -12.56 -40.88
C LYS A 310 -33.89 -13.68 -41.45
N PRO A 311 -33.71 -14.93 -40.96
CA PRO A 311 -34.68 -15.99 -41.30
C PRO A 311 -35.91 -15.89 -40.37
N ALA A 312 -37.07 -16.02 -40.99
CA ALA A 312 -38.38 -16.02 -40.39
C ALA A 312 -38.66 -17.28 -39.57
N ALA A 313 -39.33 -17.10 -38.46
CA ALA A 313 -39.83 -18.14 -37.59
C ALA A 313 -40.92 -19.00 -38.28
N LYS A 314 -40.70 -20.31 -38.33
CA LYS A 314 -41.76 -21.29 -38.66
C LYS A 314 -42.58 -21.58 -37.43
N LYS A 315 -43.88 -21.26 -37.50
CA LYS A 315 -44.94 -21.73 -36.58
C LYS A 315 -45.18 -23.25 -36.86
N SER A 316 -45.13 -24.04 -35.84
CA SER A 316 -45.82 -25.35 -35.85
C SER A 316 -46.76 -25.40 -34.63
N ALA A 317 -47.95 -25.88 -34.92
CA ALA A 317 -49.16 -25.86 -34.09
C ALA A 317 -49.23 -27.10 -33.17
N ALA A 318 -50.00 -26.89 -32.11
CA ALA A 318 -50.89 -27.83 -31.41
C ALA A 318 -50.27 -28.75 -30.33
N GLY A 319 -50.78 -28.54 -29.15
CA GLY A 319 -50.69 -29.48 -27.99
C GLY A 319 -51.30 -28.83 -26.77
N LYS A 320 -52.65 -28.78 -26.72
CA LYS A 320 -53.42 -28.45 -25.47
C LYS A 320 -53.14 -29.51 -24.41
N MET A 321 -52.62 -29.15 -23.27
CA MET A 321 -52.91 -29.88 -22.02
C MET A 321 -53.07 -28.87 -20.85
N VAL A 322 -54.16 -29.10 -20.18
CA VAL A 322 -54.74 -28.36 -19.07
C VAL A 322 -53.85 -28.47 -17.83
N ALA A 323 -53.37 -27.35 -17.30
CA ALA A 323 -52.72 -27.30 -16.01
C ALA A 323 -53.67 -26.64 -14.99
N LYS A 324 -54.08 -27.39 -14.00
CA LYS A 324 -54.81 -26.96 -12.81
C LYS A 324 -53.97 -25.97 -12.00
N LYS A 325 -54.60 -24.80 -11.71
CA LYS A 325 -54.18 -23.85 -10.69
C LYS A 325 -54.16 -24.52 -9.31
N ALA A 326 -53.04 -24.48 -8.62
CA ALA A 326 -52.93 -24.69 -7.19
C ALA A 326 -52.58 -23.33 -6.55
N ALA A 327 -53.46 -22.83 -5.69
CA ALA A 327 -53.26 -21.62 -4.90
C ALA A 327 -52.34 -21.87 -3.70
N PRO A 328 -51.56 -20.88 -3.21
CA PRO A 328 -50.74 -21.06 -2.03
C PRO A 328 -51.57 -21.00 -0.74
N LYS A 329 -51.41 -22.00 0.12
CA LYS A 329 -52.03 -22.09 1.47
C LYS A 329 -51.26 -21.16 2.42
N LYS A 330 -52.04 -20.32 3.13
CA LYS A 330 -51.59 -19.54 4.31
C LYS A 330 -51.25 -20.49 5.46
N PRO A 331 -50.25 -20.20 6.29
CA PRO A 331 -50.00 -20.96 7.52
C PRO A 331 -50.96 -20.54 8.61
N ALA A 332 -51.48 -21.54 9.30
CA ALA A 332 -52.46 -21.45 10.38
C ALA A 332 -51.86 -20.84 11.66
N LYS A 333 -52.64 -20.00 12.32
CA LYS A 333 -52.42 -19.47 13.65
C LYS A 333 -52.66 -20.56 14.69
N ASN A 334 -51.65 -21.03 15.40
CA ASN A 334 -51.82 -21.80 16.63
C ASN A 334 -51.89 -20.85 17.82
N LYS A 335 -53.10 -20.70 18.37
CA LYS A 335 -53.37 -20.19 19.72
C LYS A 335 -53.11 -21.35 20.71
N ALA A 336 -52.10 -21.21 21.58
CA ALA A 336 -52.02 -21.98 22.80
C ALA A 336 -52.10 -21.04 24.01
N LYS A 337 -52.98 -21.41 24.88
CA LYS A 337 -53.50 -20.73 26.07
C LYS A 337 -52.42 -20.43 27.11
N ALA A 338 -52.60 -19.24 27.70
CA ALA A 338 -52.00 -18.85 28.95
C ALA A 338 -52.54 -19.71 30.15
N LYS A 339 -51.62 -20.07 31.07
CA LYS A 339 -51.96 -20.29 32.50
C LYS A 339 -50.80 -19.86 33.36
N ALA A 340 -50.98 -18.78 34.03
CA ALA A 340 -50.97 -18.55 35.47
C ALA A 340 -49.66 -18.62 36.23
N LYS A 341 -49.23 -17.42 36.65
CA LYS A 341 -48.89 -16.98 38.02
C LYS A 341 -48.05 -17.93 38.90
N ALA A 342 -46.82 -17.48 39.19
CA ALA A 342 -46.32 -17.51 40.54
C ALA A 342 -45.45 -16.28 40.82
N LYS A 343 -45.84 -15.47 41.76
CA LYS A 343 -45.14 -14.34 42.38
C LYS A 343 -44.00 -14.92 43.23
N ALA A 344 -42.77 -14.48 43.01
CA ALA A 344 -41.69 -14.61 44.00
C ALA A 344 -41.18 -13.21 44.30
N LYS A 345 -41.22 -12.87 45.59
CA LYS A 345 -40.72 -11.63 46.22
C LYS A 345 -39.20 -11.51 46.10
N PRO A 346 -38.64 -10.28 46.04
CA PRO A 346 -37.23 -10.08 46.09
C PRO A 346 -36.70 -10.22 47.51
N LYS A 347 -35.64 -11.03 47.69
CA LYS A 347 -34.90 -11.13 48.96
C LYS A 347 -33.82 -10.05 49.03
N ALA A 348 -33.72 -9.55 50.23
CA ALA A 348 -32.94 -8.43 50.71
C ALA A 348 -31.42 -8.48 50.41
N LYS A 349 -30.83 -7.29 50.24
CA LYS A 349 -29.40 -6.98 50.23
C LYS A 349 -28.73 -7.43 51.54
N PRO A 350 -27.54 -8.01 51.49
CA PRO A 350 -26.68 -8.08 52.68
C PRO A 350 -25.89 -6.78 52.86
N LYS A 351 -25.86 -6.33 54.11
CA LYS A 351 -25.16 -5.15 54.63
C LYS A 351 -23.64 -5.27 54.45
N ALA A 352 -23.03 -4.14 54.06
CA ALA A 352 -21.59 -3.93 54.08
C ALA A 352 -21.01 -4.12 55.50
N LYS A 353 -19.97 -4.95 55.62
CA LYS A 353 -19.11 -5.04 56.78
C LYS A 353 -17.93 -4.08 56.65
N ALA A 354 -17.69 -3.38 57.74
CA ALA A 354 -16.72 -2.32 57.94
C ALA A 354 -15.27 -2.78 57.72
N LYS A 355 -14.44 -1.86 57.22
CA LYS A 355 -12.96 -1.91 57.15
C LYS A 355 -12.33 -1.95 58.54
N PRO A 356 -11.26 -2.71 58.76
CA PRO A 356 -10.35 -2.42 59.84
C PRO A 356 -9.27 -1.42 59.40
N LYS A 357 -9.06 -0.42 60.24
CA LYS A 357 -7.97 0.57 60.17
C LYS A 357 -6.62 -0.13 60.35
N ALA A 358 -5.72 -0.05 59.40
CA ALA A 358 -4.33 -0.41 59.58
C ALA A 358 -3.54 0.80 60.06
N LYS A 359 -2.83 0.59 61.18
CA LYS A 359 -1.96 1.55 61.88
C LYS A 359 -0.72 1.86 61.03
N ALA A 360 -0.39 3.13 60.96
CA ALA A 360 0.88 3.65 60.48
C ALA A 360 2.05 3.07 61.31
N ARG A 361 3.04 2.52 60.60
CA ARG A 361 4.34 2.19 61.21
C ARG A 361 5.39 3.08 60.53
N VAL A 362 5.78 4.08 61.31
CA VAL A 362 6.94 4.93 61.06
C VAL A 362 8.20 4.06 61.16
N SER A 363 9.01 4.01 60.12
CA SER A 363 10.38 3.53 60.22
C SER A 363 11.34 4.55 59.61
N LYS A 364 12.27 4.87 60.47
CA LYS A 364 13.33 5.90 60.38
C LYS A 364 14.30 5.60 59.24
N ARG A 365 14.68 6.66 58.54
CA ARG A 365 15.89 6.75 57.70
C ARG A 365 17.14 6.63 58.60
N PRO A 366 18.22 6.07 58.07
CA PRO A 366 19.55 6.50 58.48
C PRO A 366 20.25 7.31 57.40
N ALA A 367 21.01 8.23 57.88
CA ALA A 367 21.66 9.33 57.21
C ALA A 367 22.88 8.92 56.35
N ALA A 368 23.20 9.85 55.45
CA ALA A 368 24.34 9.92 54.56
C ALA A 368 25.70 9.67 55.22
N ARG A 369 26.60 9.01 54.50
CA ARG A 369 28.04 9.20 54.68
C ARG A 369 28.67 9.62 53.33
N ARG A 370 29.12 10.87 53.31
CA ARG A 370 30.09 11.45 52.36
C ARG A 370 31.45 10.79 52.60
N ALA A 371 32.13 10.42 51.52
CA ALA A 371 33.59 10.36 51.51
C ALA A 371 34.07 10.81 50.15
N SER A 372 34.67 11.83 50.18
CA SER A 372 35.63 12.71 49.54
C SER A 372 36.60 12.04 48.57
N ALA A 373 36.74 12.79 47.52
CA ALA A 373 37.81 12.98 46.58
C ALA A 373 39.23 12.54 46.96
N LYS A 374 39.95 11.96 45.97
CA LYS A 374 41.35 12.27 45.77
C LYS A 374 41.75 12.19 44.28
N ARG A 375 42.34 13.26 43.90
CA ARG A 375 43.01 13.68 42.65
C ARG A 375 44.06 12.69 42.14
N ARG A 376 44.20 12.68 40.80
CA ARG A 376 45.32 12.66 39.85
C ARG A 376 46.73 12.50 40.44
N PRO A 377 47.75 12.05 39.65
CA PRO A 377 48.13 12.68 38.36
C PRO A 377 48.62 11.77 37.22
N ALA A 378 48.86 12.44 36.11
CA ALA A 378 49.45 12.01 34.85
C ALA A 378 50.95 11.69 34.94
N SER A 379 51.41 10.85 34.03
CA SER A 379 52.74 10.89 33.37
C SER A 379 52.65 9.99 32.11
N ALA A 380 52.81 10.44 30.91
CA ALA A 380 53.94 10.99 30.17
C ALA A 380 55.05 9.95 29.88
N ALA A 381 55.31 9.88 28.62
CA ALA A 381 56.56 9.54 27.95
C ALA A 381 56.70 8.08 27.44
N ARG A 382 56.81 7.95 26.23
CA ARG A 382 57.91 8.08 25.23
C ARG A 382 58.43 6.74 24.70
N ARG A 383 58.33 6.64 23.38
CA ARG A 383 59.38 6.31 22.39
C ARG A 383 59.78 4.86 22.13
N LYS A 384 59.83 4.64 20.82
CA LYS A 384 60.75 3.85 20.00
C LYS A 384 60.47 2.36 19.86
N LYS A 385 60.22 1.87 18.74
CA LYS A 385 60.92 1.88 17.43
C LYS A 385 59.92 1.65 16.32
#